data_d473d9c59fda469226109c8f830c5e8a
#
_entry.id   d473d9c59fda469226109c8f830c5e8a
#
_cell.length_a   1.000
_cell.length_b   1.000
_cell.length_c   1.000
_cell.angle_alpha   90.00
_cell.angle_beta   90.00
_cell.angle_gamma   90.00
#
_symmetry.space_group_name_H-M   'P 1'
#
loop_
_entity.id
_entity.type
_entity.pdbx_description
1 polymer ?
#
loop_
_entity_poly.entity_id
_entity_poly.type
_entity_poly.pdbx_seq_one_letter_code
_entity_poly.pdbx_strand_id
1 'polypeptide(L)'
;MAGVSGRQLAPVGGAGGSAVSDPSTRDRVTQLLLERGATTAAQLGHALGLSPAAIRRHLDAMLAEGDVLARDPAVRGHRGRGRPAKVFLLTEAARGRCGTHHYDNMATAALRWIARGGGSAAVSAFAAEQVSALETRCLAAMEDAGDDPLARAEALAAALTAEGYAANASTIASGGQLCQHHCPVAHVAAEFPQLCEAETAVISRLVGTHVQRLATIAHGDGVCTTHIPAQPGRVQSGKTVTTVRTDR
;
A
#
# COMPACT_ATOMS: atom_id res chain seq x y z
N MET A 1 -43.56 -21.46 53.61
CA MET A 1 -42.14 -21.66 53.39
C MET A 1 -41.98 -22.12 51.94
N ALA A 2 -41.68 -21.16 51.04
CA ALA A 2 -41.45 -21.43 49.64
C ALA A 2 -40.01 -20.92 49.29
N GLY A 3 -39.15 -21.90 48.93
CA GLY A 3 -37.74 -21.63 48.59
C GLY A 3 -37.61 -20.98 47.24
N VAL A 4 -36.92 -19.82 47.21
CA VAL A 4 -36.58 -19.11 45.99
C VAL A 4 -35.26 -19.71 45.47
N SER A 5 -35.38 -20.38 44.32
CA SER A 5 -34.25 -20.93 43.57
C SER A 5 -33.50 -19.81 42.85
N GLY A 6 -32.28 -19.54 43.29
CA GLY A 6 -31.37 -18.57 42.67
C GLY A 6 -30.87 -19.10 41.31
N ARG A 7 -31.23 -18.41 40.25
CA ARG A 7 -30.71 -18.65 38.90
C ARG A 7 -29.35 -17.94 38.75
N GLN A 8 -28.30 -18.72 38.73
CA GLN A 8 -26.94 -18.25 38.53
C GLN A 8 -26.77 -17.86 37.03
N LEU A 9 -26.53 -16.58 36.76
CA LEU A 9 -26.18 -16.06 35.44
C LEU A 9 -24.74 -16.44 35.15
N ALA A 10 -24.56 -17.16 34.02
CA ALA A 10 -23.23 -17.46 33.47
C ALA A 10 -22.58 -16.17 32.95
N PRO A 11 -21.22 -16.03 33.05
CA PRO A 11 -20.53 -14.88 32.51
C PRO A 11 -20.54 -14.93 30.99
N VAL A 12 -20.98 -13.83 30.37
CA VAL A 12 -20.88 -13.61 28.92
C VAL A 12 -19.40 -13.48 28.57
N GLY A 13 -18.90 -14.47 27.86
CA GLY A 13 -17.52 -14.52 27.41
C GLY A 13 -17.14 -13.41 26.44
N GLY A 14 -16.05 -12.80 26.79
CA GLY A 14 -14.91 -12.36 26.04
C GLY A 14 -15.12 -11.64 24.72
N ALA A 15 -14.93 -10.33 24.83
CA ALA A 15 -14.53 -9.47 23.71
C ALA A 15 -13.42 -10.15 22.90
N GLY A 16 -13.66 -10.27 21.58
CA GLY A 16 -12.63 -10.58 20.60
C GLY A 16 -11.58 -9.49 20.62
N GLY A 17 -10.49 -9.71 21.34
CA GLY A 17 -9.28 -8.92 21.21
C GLY A 17 -8.74 -9.16 19.82
N SER A 18 -8.60 -8.09 19.02
CA SER A 18 -7.77 -8.10 17.82
C SER A 18 -6.41 -8.67 18.21
N ALA A 19 -6.09 -9.86 17.71
CA ALA A 19 -4.77 -10.45 17.87
C ALA A 19 -3.76 -9.51 17.20
N VAL A 20 -3.07 -8.69 18.00
CA VAL A 20 -1.88 -7.98 17.56
C VAL A 20 -0.88 -9.08 17.22
N SER A 21 -0.65 -9.33 15.95
CA SER A 21 0.33 -10.29 15.46
C SER A 21 1.68 -9.92 16.05
N ASP A 22 2.36 -10.91 16.64
CA ASP A 22 3.69 -10.72 17.21
C ASP A 22 4.64 -10.19 16.12
N PRO A 23 5.35 -9.06 16.32
CA PRO A 23 6.15 -8.44 15.27
C PRO A 23 7.23 -9.42 14.79
N SER A 24 7.36 -9.54 13.47
CA SER A 24 8.36 -10.41 12.87
C SER A 24 9.77 -10.02 13.33
N THR A 25 10.73 -10.96 13.27
CA THR A 25 12.14 -10.64 13.57
C THR A 25 12.66 -9.48 12.72
N ARG A 26 12.18 -9.37 11.49
CA ARG A 26 12.51 -8.27 10.58
C ARG A 26 12.01 -6.93 11.11
N ASP A 27 10.77 -6.86 11.58
CA ASP A 27 10.19 -5.63 12.13
C ASP A 27 10.96 -5.19 13.39
N ARG A 28 11.35 -6.14 14.24
CA ARG A 28 12.17 -5.87 15.43
C ARG A 28 13.57 -5.37 15.08
N VAL A 29 14.21 -5.91 14.02
CA VAL A 29 15.50 -5.42 13.50
C VAL A 29 15.32 -4.01 12.95
N THR A 30 14.28 -3.75 12.17
CA THR A 30 13.95 -2.43 11.63
C THR A 30 13.75 -1.41 12.74
N GLN A 31 12.98 -1.75 13.76
CA GLN A 31 12.74 -0.89 14.91
C GLN A 31 14.04 -0.53 15.64
N LEU A 32 14.93 -1.51 15.90
CA LEU A 32 16.22 -1.26 16.52
C LEU A 32 17.15 -0.38 15.68
N LEU A 33 17.15 -0.56 14.36
CA LEU A 33 17.91 0.28 13.44
C LEU A 33 17.35 1.71 13.39
N LEU A 34 16.03 1.89 13.54
CA LEU A 34 15.39 3.19 13.63
C LEU A 34 15.80 3.92 14.93
N GLU A 35 15.77 3.22 16.05
CA GLU A 35 16.06 3.78 17.37
C GLU A 35 17.55 4.07 17.59
N ARG A 36 18.43 3.18 17.15
CA ARG A 36 19.87 3.25 17.45
C ARG A 36 20.72 3.79 16.32
N GLY A 37 20.16 3.89 15.12
CA GLY A 37 20.91 4.26 13.92
C GLY A 37 21.88 3.15 13.50
N ALA A 38 23.10 3.55 13.07
CA ALA A 38 24.09 2.61 12.56
C ALA A 38 24.53 1.58 13.63
N THR A 39 24.19 0.31 13.41
CA THR A 39 24.33 -0.77 14.40
C THR A 39 24.91 -2.03 13.74
N THR A 40 25.75 -2.78 14.46
CA THR A 40 26.34 -4.04 13.96
C THR A 40 25.38 -5.23 14.11
N ALA A 41 25.57 -6.29 13.31
CA ALA A 41 24.80 -7.54 13.45
C ALA A 41 24.96 -8.18 14.84
N ALA A 42 26.10 -8.04 15.49
CA ALA A 42 26.34 -8.54 16.84
C ALA A 42 25.50 -7.77 17.88
N GLN A 43 25.45 -6.45 17.78
CA GLN A 43 24.65 -5.60 18.69
C GLN A 43 23.14 -5.86 18.51
N LEU A 44 22.67 -6.02 17.27
CA LEU A 44 21.28 -6.39 16.98
C LEU A 44 20.97 -7.79 17.54
N GLY A 45 21.87 -8.77 17.33
CA GLY A 45 21.70 -10.12 17.87
C GLY A 45 21.61 -10.12 19.38
N HIS A 46 22.50 -9.40 20.06
CA HIS A 46 22.46 -9.25 21.51
C HIS A 46 21.14 -8.66 22.01
N ALA A 47 20.66 -7.58 21.33
CA ALA A 47 19.42 -6.91 21.72
C ALA A 47 18.17 -7.78 21.50
N LEU A 48 18.18 -8.67 20.50
CA LEU A 48 17.04 -9.53 20.16
C LEU A 48 17.11 -10.95 20.73
N GLY A 49 18.22 -11.29 21.41
CA GLY A 49 18.45 -12.66 21.90
C GLY A 49 18.71 -13.65 20.75
N LEU A 50 19.25 -13.21 19.63
CA LEU A 50 19.49 -14.00 18.43
C LEU A 50 20.99 -14.08 18.08
N SER A 51 21.39 -15.16 17.40
CA SER A 51 22.76 -15.26 16.93
C SER A 51 23.08 -14.22 15.87
N PRO A 52 24.33 -13.70 15.80
CA PRO A 52 24.73 -12.77 14.75
C PRO A 52 24.55 -13.34 13.32
N ALA A 53 24.61 -14.67 13.16
CA ALA A 53 24.40 -15.35 11.90
C ALA A 53 22.92 -15.31 11.47
N ALA A 54 21.98 -15.47 12.42
CA ALA A 54 20.55 -15.32 12.14
C ALA A 54 20.22 -13.88 11.74
N ILE A 55 20.76 -12.90 12.44
CA ILE A 55 20.58 -11.48 12.12
C ILE A 55 21.14 -11.14 10.73
N ARG A 56 22.34 -11.68 10.35
CA ARG A 56 22.90 -11.44 9.02
C ARG A 56 21.98 -11.88 7.90
N ARG A 57 21.31 -13.02 8.02
CA ARG A 57 20.34 -13.48 7.01
C ARG A 57 19.21 -12.47 6.78
N HIS A 58 18.69 -11.88 7.85
CA HIS A 58 17.68 -10.83 7.73
C HIS A 58 18.27 -9.55 7.10
N LEU A 59 19.46 -9.14 7.54
CA LEU A 59 20.14 -7.97 7.00
C LEU A 59 20.51 -8.13 5.52
N ASP A 60 20.94 -9.33 5.10
CA ASP A 60 21.25 -9.63 3.69
C ASP A 60 19.99 -9.54 2.80
N ALA A 61 18.85 -10.03 3.27
CA ALA A 61 17.57 -9.86 2.58
C ALA A 61 17.18 -8.37 2.50
N MET A 62 17.29 -7.62 3.61
CA MET A 62 16.99 -6.18 3.65
C MET A 62 17.94 -5.35 2.79
N LEU A 63 19.20 -5.77 2.63
CA LEU A 63 20.16 -5.16 1.71
C LEU A 63 19.74 -5.39 0.25
N ALA A 64 19.33 -6.60 -0.09
CA ALA A 64 18.86 -6.95 -1.44
C ALA A 64 17.59 -6.17 -1.83
N GLU A 65 16.73 -5.89 -0.87
CA GLU A 65 15.50 -5.12 -1.05
C GLU A 65 15.71 -3.59 -0.99
N GLY A 66 16.92 -3.14 -0.65
CA GLY A 66 17.24 -1.72 -0.54
C GLY A 66 16.71 -1.04 0.72
N ASP A 67 16.36 -1.81 1.75
CA ASP A 67 15.86 -1.29 3.02
C ASP A 67 16.98 -0.85 3.95
N VAL A 68 18.14 -1.47 3.82
CA VAL A 68 19.30 -1.25 4.68
C VAL A 68 20.52 -0.94 3.82
N LEU A 69 21.41 -0.12 4.35
CA LEU A 69 22.76 0.11 3.82
C LEU A 69 23.79 -0.49 4.78
N ALA A 70 24.83 -1.13 4.22
CA ALA A 70 26.00 -1.54 4.98
C ALA A 70 27.14 -0.55 4.79
N ARG A 71 27.75 -0.10 5.88
CA ARG A 71 28.92 0.78 5.86
C ARG A 71 30.04 0.20 6.73
N ASP A 72 31.28 0.53 6.37
CA ASP A 72 32.39 0.30 7.28
C ASP A 72 32.30 1.32 8.43
N PRO A 73 32.57 0.91 9.69
CA PRO A 73 32.48 1.82 10.81
C PRO A 73 33.52 2.96 10.66
N ALA A 74 33.11 4.17 11.03
CA ALA A 74 34.04 5.29 11.11
C ALA A 74 35.16 4.94 12.11
N VAL A 75 36.41 4.92 11.63
CA VAL A 75 37.57 4.58 12.44
C VAL A 75 37.81 5.69 13.47
N ARG A 76 37.34 5.49 14.69
CA ARG A 76 37.73 6.34 15.85
C ARG A 76 38.57 5.49 16.81
N GLY A 77 39.87 5.76 16.86
CA GLY A 77 40.76 5.16 17.86
C GLY A 77 41.60 3.97 17.37
N HIS A 78 42.39 3.38 18.32
CA HIS A 78 43.32 2.28 18.06
C HIS A 78 42.69 1.08 17.37
N ARG A 79 43.31 0.64 16.25
CA ARG A 79 42.93 -0.58 15.54
C ARG A 79 43.25 -1.80 16.38
N GLY A 80 42.23 -2.50 16.88
CA GLY A 80 42.32 -3.86 17.37
C GLY A 80 42.65 -4.84 16.25
N ARG A 81 43.14 -6.08 16.58
CA ARG A 81 43.34 -7.18 15.62
C ARG A 81 41.96 -7.61 15.05
N GLY A 82 41.79 -7.53 13.74
CA GLY A 82 40.61 -8.03 13.01
C GLY A 82 39.98 -7.00 12.07
N ARG A 83 39.24 -7.50 11.07
CA ARG A 83 38.45 -6.64 10.16
C ARG A 83 37.31 -5.97 10.95
N PRO A 84 37.14 -4.65 10.88
CA PRO A 84 36.02 -3.97 11.53
C PRO A 84 34.67 -4.57 11.13
N ALA A 85 33.79 -4.75 12.10
CA ALA A 85 32.45 -5.25 11.83
C ALA A 85 31.65 -4.19 11.07
N LYS A 86 31.01 -4.58 9.96
CA LYS A 86 30.12 -3.68 9.22
C LYS A 86 29.00 -3.18 10.12
N VAL A 87 28.64 -1.91 9.95
CA VAL A 87 27.43 -1.32 10.53
C VAL A 87 26.34 -1.22 9.48
N PHE A 88 25.13 -1.41 9.92
CA PHE A 88 23.92 -1.38 9.11
C PHE A 88 23.05 -0.20 9.56
N LEU A 89 22.39 0.45 8.62
CA LEU A 89 21.47 1.55 8.88
C LEU A 89 20.33 1.49 7.86
N LEU A 90 19.14 1.95 8.26
CA LEU A 90 18.01 2.05 7.35
C LEU A 90 18.29 3.08 6.25
N THR A 91 17.84 2.79 5.03
CA THR A 91 17.75 3.78 3.96
C THR A 91 16.72 4.85 4.30
N GLU A 92 16.75 5.99 3.64
CA GLU A 92 15.75 7.04 3.82
C GLU A 92 14.35 6.53 3.46
N ALA A 93 14.24 5.81 2.34
CA ALA A 93 13.00 5.17 1.91
C ALA A 93 12.44 4.20 2.95
N ALA A 94 13.29 3.36 3.56
CA ALA A 94 12.85 2.44 4.62
C ALA A 94 12.42 3.19 5.88
N ARG A 95 13.12 4.27 6.26
CA ARG A 95 12.71 5.14 7.38
C ARG A 95 11.36 5.81 7.14
N GLY A 96 11.11 6.28 5.93
CA GLY A 96 9.82 6.84 5.53
C GLY A 96 8.68 5.84 5.72
N ARG A 97 8.89 4.57 5.35
CA ARG A 97 7.89 3.51 5.55
C ARG A 97 7.62 3.17 7.03
N CYS A 98 8.63 3.25 7.89
CA CYS A 98 8.45 3.02 9.34
C CYS A 98 7.57 4.09 10.01
N GLY A 99 7.47 5.28 9.42
CA GLY A 99 6.64 6.38 9.94
C GLY A 99 5.17 6.34 9.49
N THR A 100 4.79 5.51 8.52
CA THR A 100 3.45 5.52 7.91
C THR A 100 2.34 5.25 8.92
N HIS A 101 2.50 4.32 9.85
CA HIS A 101 1.46 4.03 10.85
C HIS A 101 1.10 5.22 11.74
N HIS A 102 2.04 6.11 12.06
CA HIS A 102 1.74 7.32 12.83
C HIS A 102 0.95 8.33 12.00
N TYR A 103 1.28 8.48 10.71
CA TYR A 103 0.52 9.36 9.80
C TYR A 103 -0.86 8.80 9.53
N ASP A 104 -1.02 7.49 9.31
CA ASP A 104 -2.31 6.82 9.14
C ASP A 104 -3.19 7.03 10.37
N ASN A 105 -2.66 6.85 11.58
CA ASN A 105 -3.38 7.09 12.82
C ASN A 105 -3.81 8.55 12.98
N MET A 106 -2.94 9.49 12.64
CA MET A 106 -3.25 10.91 12.66
C MET A 106 -4.33 11.27 11.63
N ALA A 107 -4.21 10.75 10.40
CA ALA A 107 -5.20 10.95 9.34
C ALA A 107 -6.57 10.37 9.74
N THR A 108 -6.60 9.16 10.28
CA THR A 108 -7.80 8.51 10.79
C THR A 108 -8.45 9.34 11.91
N ALA A 109 -7.65 9.84 12.87
CA ALA A 109 -8.15 10.70 13.95
C ALA A 109 -8.71 12.02 13.42
N ALA A 110 -8.08 12.64 12.42
CA ALA A 110 -8.54 13.85 11.78
C ALA A 110 -9.89 13.62 11.05
N LEU A 111 -10.03 12.52 10.30
CA LEU A 111 -11.29 12.18 9.63
C LEU A 111 -12.41 11.85 10.62
N ARG A 112 -12.12 11.18 11.73
CA ARG A 112 -13.08 10.99 12.82
C ARG A 112 -13.53 12.33 13.42
N TRP A 113 -12.62 13.29 13.54
CA TRP A 113 -12.97 14.63 14.02
C TRP A 113 -13.87 15.37 13.02
N ILE A 114 -13.56 15.34 11.73
CA ILE A 114 -14.39 15.88 10.65
C ILE A 114 -15.78 15.23 10.67
N ALA A 115 -15.84 13.89 10.76
CA ALA A 115 -17.11 13.16 10.82
C ALA A 115 -17.99 13.55 12.02
N ARG A 116 -17.39 13.81 13.18
CA ARG A 116 -18.14 14.30 14.36
C ARG A 116 -18.73 15.69 14.17
N GLY A 117 -18.04 16.56 13.44
CA GLY A 117 -18.50 17.95 13.23
C GLY A 117 -19.50 18.10 12.07
N GLY A 118 -19.33 17.35 10.99
CA GLY A 118 -20.10 17.53 9.76
C GLY A 118 -20.68 16.25 9.15
N GLY A 119 -20.60 15.13 9.86
CA GLY A 119 -21.13 13.83 9.41
C GLY A 119 -20.40 13.25 8.20
N SER A 120 -21.01 12.25 7.57
CA SER A 120 -20.47 11.59 6.37
C SER A 120 -20.29 12.56 5.20
N ALA A 121 -21.15 13.55 5.06
CA ALA A 121 -21.07 14.56 4.00
C ALA A 121 -19.77 15.38 4.06
N ALA A 122 -19.32 15.75 5.26
CA ALA A 122 -18.05 16.47 5.43
C ALA A 122 -16.84 15.58 5.08
N VAL A 123 -16.90 14.28 5.40
CA VAL A 123 -15.85 13.33 5.00
C VAL A 123 -15.83 13.16 3.48
N SER A 124 -17.00 13.04 2.83
CA SER A 124 -17.09 12.96 1.36
C SER A 124 -16.56 14.24 0.68
N ALA A 125 -16.86 15.41 1.22
CA ALA A 125 -16.33 16.66 0.70
C ALA A 125 -14.80 16.75 0.84
N PHE A 126 -14.25 16.33 1.97
CA PHE A 126 -12.80 16.21 2.17
C PHE A 126 -12.18 15.21 1.20
N ALA A 127 -12.79 14.03 1.03
CA ALA A 127 -12.31 13.03 0.10
C ALA A 127 -12.26 13.54 -1.36
N ALA A 128 -13.31 14.24 -1.78
CA ALA A 128 -13.36 14.85 -3.12
C ALA A 128 -12.26 15.92 -3.32
N GLU A 129 -12.00 16.75 -2.32
CA GLU A 129 -10.93 17.76 -2.36
C GLU A 129 -9.57 17.08 -2.40
N GLN A 130 -9.34 16.07 -1.57
CA GLN A 130 -8.08 15.32 -1.51
C GLN A 130 -7.73 14.67 -2.85
N VAL A 131 -8.70 14.07 -3.54
CA VAL A 131 -8.44 13.42 -4.84
C VAL A 131 -8.40 14.40 -6.01
N SER A 132 -8.85 15.65 -5.87
CA SER A 132 -8.80 16.64 -6.94
C SER A 132 -7.36 16.98 -7.35
N ALA A 133 -6.45 17.04 -6.39
CA ALA A 133 -5.03 17.24 -6.66
C ALA A 133 -4.42 16.05 -7.41
N LEU A 134 -4.81 14.82 -7.06
CA LEU A 134 -4.42 13.61 -7.79
C LEU A 134 -4.98 13.63 -9.22
N GLU A 135 -6.27 13.98 -9.39
CA GLU A 135 -6.92 14.12 -10.70
C GLU A 135 -6.14 15.07 -11.62
N THR A 136 -5.77 16.25 -11.11
CA THR A 136 -5.01 17.26 -11.86
C THR A 136 -3.65 16.70 -12.32
N ARG A 137 -2.91 16.02 -11.44
CA ARG A 137 -1.61 15.44 -11.81
C ARG A 137 -1.74 14.30 -12.81
N CYS A 138 -2.72 13.42 -12.62
CA CYS A 138 -2.99 12.33 -13.57
C CYS A 138 -3.45 12.87 -14.94
N LEU A 139 -4.31 13.90 -14.96
CA LEU A 139 -4.79 14.50 -16.20
C LEU A 139 -3.63 15.07 -17.03
N ALA A 140 -2.71 15.81 -16.39
CA ALA A 140 -1.52 16.32 -17.04
C ALA A 140 -0.62 15.21 -17.63
N ALA A 141 -0.49 14.09 -16.91
CA ALA A 141 0.30 12.93 -17.38
C ALA A 141 -0.39 12.15 -18.52
N MET A 142 -1.68 12.41 -18.79
CA MET A 142 -2.50 11.69 -19.77
C MET A 142 -2.82 12.53 -21.01
N GLU A 143 -2.19 13.69 -21.20
CA GLU A 143 -2.51 14.63 -22.30
C GLU A 143 -2.48 13.97 -23.69
N ASP A 144 -1.55 13.03 -23.91
CA ASP A 144 -1.37 12.32 -25.18
C ASP A 144 -2.22 11.04 -25.32
N ALA A 145 -3.04 10.69 -24.33
CA ALA A 145 -3.73 9.40 -24.31
C ALA A 145 -4.92 9.29 -25.28
N GLY A 146 -5.33 10.40 -25.92
CA GLY A 146 -6.50 10.44 -26.81
C GLY A 146 -7.83 10.18 -26.07
N ASP A 147 -8.86 9.78 -26.82
CA ASP A 147 -10.23 9.60 -26.28
C ASP A 147 -10.64 8.13 -26.08
N ASP A 148 -9.76 7.18 -26.39
CA ASP A 148 -10.07 5.78 -26.20
C ASP A 148 -9.96 5.39 -24.70
N PRO A 149 -11.04 4.87 -24.07
CA PRO A 149 -11.03 4.56 -22.63
C PRO A 149 -9.95 3.58 -22.21
N LEU A 150 -9.55 2.63 -23.07
CA LEU A 150 -8.50 1.67 -22.75
C LEU A 150 -7.12 2.31 -22.82
N ALA A 151 -6.84 3.11 -23.85
CA ALA A 151 -5.59 3.89 -23.93
C ALA A 151 -5.47 4.87 -22.76
N ARG A 152 -6.58 5.52 -22.37
CA ARG A 152 -6.62 6.39 -21.19
C ARG A 152 -6.41 5.60 -19.89
N ALA A 153 -6.92 4.38 -19.79
CA ALA A 153 -6.69 3.52 -18.63
C ALA A 153 -5.21 3.09 -18.50
N GLU A 154 -4.54 2.82 -19.62
CA GLU A 154 -3.11 2.50 -19.63
C GLU A 154 -2.26 3.72 -19.19
N ALA A 155 -2.55 4.89 -19.73
CA ALA A 155 -1.89 6.14 -19.33
C ALA A 155 -2.16 6.47 -17.85
N LEU A 156 -3.40 6.28 -17.39
CA LEU A 156 -3.77 6.46 -15.99
C LEU A 156 -3.04 5.47 -15.06
N ALA A 157 -2.88 4.22 -15.47
CA ALA A 157 -2.11 3.24 -14.69
C ALA A 157 -0.66 3.67 -14.49
N ALA A 158 -0.02 4.22 -15.53
CA ALA A 158 1.34 4.78 -15.44
C ALA A 158 1.38 5.99 -14.48
N ALA A 159 0.42 6.92 -14.61
CA ALA A 159 0.31 8.09 -13.73
C ALA A 159 0.08 7.69 -12.27
N LEU A 160 -0.84 6.77 -12.00
CA LEU A 160 -1.10 6.25 -10.66
C LEU A 160 0.12 5.52 -10.07
N THR A 161 0.90 4.84 -10.92
CA THR A 161 2.14 4.19 -10.45
C THR A 161 3.17 5.22 -9.98
N ALA A 162 3.29 6.36 -10.66
CA ALA A 162 4.13 7.47 -10.22
C ALA A 162 3.65 8.07 -8.87
N GLU A 163 2.36 8.00 -8.59
CA GLU A 163 1.73 8.42 -7.32
C GLU A 163 1.76 7.33 -6.23
N GLY A 164 2.41 6.19 -6.48
CA GLY A 164 2.63 5.13 -5.49
C GLY A 164 1.59 4.01 -5.47
N TYR A 165 0.66 3.94 -6.43
CA TYR A 165 -0.41 2.92 -6.46
C TYR A 165 0.01 1.57 -7.06
N ALA A 166 1.18 1.47 -7.70
CA ALA A 166 1.63 0.26 -8.41
C ALA A 166 0.53 -0.30 -9.35
N ALA A 167 0.05 0.54 -10.28
CA ALA A 167 -1.12 0.24 -11.10
C ALA A 167 -0.74 -0.34 -12.46
N ASN A 168 -1.63 -1.16 -13.02
CA ASN A 168 -1.60 -1.59 -14.41
C ASN A 168 -3.00 -1.63 -15.02
N ALA A 169 -3.08 -1.58 -16.34
CA ALA A 169 -4.32 -1.76 -17.09
C ALA A 169 -4.19 -2.97 -18.01
N SER A 170 -5.31 -3.63 -18.28
CA SER A 170 -5.40 -4.76 -19.19
C SER A 170 -6.75 -4.84 -19.89
N THR A 171 -6.77 -5.45 -21.07
CA THR A 171 -8.01 -5.72 -21.82
C THR A 171 -8.57 -7.07 -21.42
N ILE A 172 -9.89 -7.12 -21.17
CA ILE A 172 -10.64 -8.34 -20.87
C ILE A 172 -11.84 -8.45 -21.84
N ALA A 173 -12.52 -9.58 -21.88
CA ALA A 173 -13.63 -9.82 -22.81
C ALA A 173 -14.78 -8.81 -22.70
N SER A 174 -15.01 -8.23 -21.50
CA SER A 174 -16.08 -7.26 -21.23
C SER A 174 -15.61 -5.79 -21.34
N GLY A 175 -14.36 -5.53 -21.72
CA GLY A 175 -13.81 -4.18 -21.82
C GLY A 175 -12.38 -4.09 -21.30
N GLY A 176 -12.13 -3.18 -20.37
CA GLY A 176 -10.84 -2.99 -19.69
C GLY A 176 -10.91 -3.26 -18.21
N GLN A 177 -9.73 -3.42 -17.61
CA GLN A 177 -9.55 -3.57 -16.19
C GLN A 177 -8.33 -2.76 -15.75
N LEU A 178 -8.53 -1.89 -14.76
CA LEU A 178 -7.45 -1.16 -14.07
C LEU A 178 -7.25 -1.82 -12.70
N CYS A 179 -6.04 -2.29 -12.45
CA CYS A 179 -5.63 -2.90 -11.19
C CYS A 179 -4.63 -2.01 -10.46
N GLN A 180 -4.82 -1.82 -9.15
CA GLN A 180 -3.88 -1.13 -8.27
C GLN A 180 -3.41 -2.13 -7.20
N HIS A 181 -2.13 -2.49 -7.21
CA HIS A 181 -1.54 -3.49 -6.30
C HIS A 181 -1.07 -2.90 -4.98
N HIS A 182 -1.08 -1.60 -4.84
CA HIS A 182 -0.80 -0.86 -3.63
C HIS A 182 -1.77 0.33 -3.52
N CYS A 183 -2.25 0.60 -2.31
CA CYS A 183 -3.04 1.79 -1.99
C CYS A 183 -2.35 2.57 -0.88
N PRO A 184 -1.88 3.80 -1.14
CA PRO A 184 -1.16 4.61 -0.14
C PRO A 184 -1.98 4.96 1.09
N VAL A 185 -3.32 4.92 0.97
CA VAL A 185 -4.26 5.30 2.03
C VAL A 185 -5.12 4.12 2.53
N ALA A 186 -4.71 2.88 2.25
CA ALA A 186 -5.52 1.68 2.53
C ALA A 186 -6.04 1.61 3.98
N HIS A 187 -5.19 1.89 4.97
CA HIS A 187 -5.57 1.83 6.39
C HIS A 187 -6.64 2.87 6.75
N VAL A 188 -6.53 4.06 6.19
CA VAL A 188 -7.52 5.13 6.42
C VAL A 188 -8.83 4.84 5.66
N ALA A 189 -8.72 4.36 4.43
CA ALA A 189 -9.86 4.03 3.57
C ALA A 189 -10.67 2.83 4.09
N ALA A 190 -10.06 1.94 4.88
CA ALA A 190 -10.77 0.86 5.55
C ALA A 190 -11.86 1.35 6.51
N GLU A 191 -11.65 2.50 7.15
CA GLU A 191 -12.65 3.13 8.02
C GLU A 191 -13.51 4.17 7.29
N PHE A 192 -12.95 4.81 6.25
CA PHE A 192 -13.60 5.87 5.50
C PHE A 192 -13.74 5.52 4.01
N PRO A 193 -14.75 4.72 3.62
CA PRO A 193 -14.95 4.26 2.24
C PRO A 193 -15.16 5.41 1.25
N GLN A 194 -15.53 6.60 1.72
CA GLN A 194 -15.66 7.82 0.90
C GLN A 194 -14.38 8.16 0.12
N LEU A 195 -13.19 7.78 0.64
CA LEU A 195 -11.92 7.94 -0.07
C LEU A 195 -11.88 7.07 -1.33
N CYS A 196 -12.32 5.80 -1.23
CA CYS A 196 -12.40 4.90 -2.38
C CYS A 196 -13.48 5.32 -3.38
N GLU A 197 -14.62 5.83 -2.88
CA GLU A 197 -15.72 6.35 -3.72
C GLU A 197 -15.27 7.57 -4.53
N ALA A 198 -14.61 8.53 -3.89
CA ALA A 198 -14.07 9.73 -4.54
C ALA A 198 -13.00 9.37 -5.58
N GLU A 199 -12.07 8.45 -5.26
CA GLU A 199 -11.07 7.97 -6.20
C GLU A 199 -11.73 7.28 -7.41
N THR A 200 -12.74 6.45 -7.20
CA THR A 200 -13.47 5.78 -8.28
C THR A 200 -14.17 6.78 -9.20
N ALA A 201 -14.74 7.84 -8.65
CA ALA A 201 -15.35 8.91 -9.42
C ALA A 201 -14.31 9.67 -10.27
N VAL A 202 -13.11 9.94 -9.73
CA VAL A 202 -11.98 10.52 -10.49
C VAL A 202 -11.54 9.60 -11.64
N ILE A 203 -11.35 8.31 -11.35
CA ILE A 203 -11.00 7.33 -12.39
C ILE A 203 -12.02 7.34 -13.52
N SER A 204 -13.32 7.38 -13.19
CA SER A 204 -14.41 7.45 -14.19
C SER A 204 -14.29 8.70 -15.10
N ARG A 205 -13.99 9.86 -14.51
CA ARG A 205 -13.79 11.11 -15.28
C ARG A 205 -12.54 11.05 -16.14
N LEU A 206 -11.42 10.59 -15.59
CA LEU A 206 -10.14 10.50 -16.29
C LEU A 206 -10.18 9.51 -17.45
N VAL A 207 -10.85 8.37 -17.29
CA VAL A 207 -11.02 7.37 -18.35
C VAL A 207 -12.06 7.80 -19.39
N GLY A 208 -12.96 8.73 -19.03
CA GLY A 208 -14.00 9.25 -19.92
C GLY A 208 -15.21 8.32 -20.09
N THR A 209 -15.39 7.35 -19.19
CA THR A 209 -16.56 6.46 -19.17
C THR A 209 -16.88 6.04 -17.74
N HIS A 210 -18.12 5.58 -17.51
CA HIS A 210 -18.48 4.99 -16.22
C HIS A 210 -17.62 3.76 -15.93
N VAL A 211 -17.11 3.66 -14.72
CA VAL A 211 -16.33 2.51 -14.27
C VAL A 211 -16.99 1.88 -13.04
N GLN A 212 -16.67 0.61 -12.78
CA GLN A 212 -17.18 -0.13 -11.63
C GLN A 212 -16.03 -0.68 -10.80
N ARG A 213 -15.97 -0.31 -9.51
CA ARG A 213 -15.03 -0.88 -8.57
C ARG A 213 -15.52 -2.26 -8.13
N LEU A 214 -14.72 -3.29 -8.39
CA LEU A 214 -15.08 -4.69 -8.10
C LEU A 214 -14.45 -5.20 -6.79
N ALA A 215 -13.26 -4.73 -6.46
CA ALA A 215 -12.49 -5.13 -5.29
C ALA A 215 -11.67 -3.97 -4.75
N THR A 216 -11.38 -3.95 -3.44
CA THR A 216 -10.55 -2.92 -2.81
C THR A 216 -9.63 -3.48 -1.74
N ILE A 217 -8.38 -3.05 -1.74
CA ILE A 217 -7.40 -3.37 -0.69
C ILE A 217 -7.91 -2.94 0.69
N ALA A 218 -8.60 -1.81 0.77
CA ALA A 218 -9.17 -1.30 2.01
C ALA A 218 -10.21 -2.24 2.66
N HIS A 219 -10.88 -3.10 1.89
CA HIS A 219 -11.83 -4.09 2.38
C HIS A 219 -11.25 -5.50 2.48
N GLY A 220 -9.92 -5.63 2.33
CA GLY A 220 -9.21 -6.90 2.53
C GLY A 220 -8.89 -7.68 1.25
N ASP A 221 -9.21 -7.14 0.07
CA ASP A 221 -8.78 -7.73 -1.19
C ASP A 221 -7.27 -7.49 -1.41
N GLY A 222 -6.61 -8.38 -2.15
CA GLY A 222 -5.18 -8.25 -2.44
C GLY A 222 -4.85 -7.17 -3.49
N VAL A 223 -5.87 -6.64 -4.19
CA VAL A 223 -5.73 -5.67 -5.27
C VAL A 223 -7.02 -4.86 -5.41
N CYS A 224 -6.90 -3.55 -5.66
CA CYS A 224 -8.05 -2.76 -6.10
C CYS A 224 -8.30 -3.02 -7.58
N THR A 225 -9.49 -3.47 -7.93
CA THR A 225 -9.88 -3.80 -9.30
C THR A 225 -11.02 -2.90 -9.75
N THR A 226 -10.82 -2.19 -10.87
CA THR A 226 -11.83 -1.34 -11.49
C THR A 226 -12.11 -1.82 -12.90
N HIS A 227 -13.34 -2.20 -13.18
CA HIS A 227 -13.82 -2.58 -14.51
C HIS A 227 -14.19 -1.34 -15.33
N ILE A 228 -13.76 -1.33 -16.58
CA ILE A 228 -14.02 -0.28 -17.59
C ILE A 228 -14.84 -0.94 -18.70
N PRO A 229 -16.16 -0.68 -18.81
CA PRO A 229 -17.00 -1.33 -19.80
C PRO A 229 -16.54 -1.07 -21.23
N ALA A 230 -16.66 -2.08 -22.10
CA ALA A 230 -16.48 -1.90 -23.53
C ALA A 230 -17.52 -0.92 -24.06
N GLN A 231 -17.10 0.03 -24.91
CA GLN A 231 -18.05 0.93 -25.56
C GLN A 231 -18.83 0.15 -26.65
N PRO A 232 -20.16 0.16 -26.63
CA PRO A 232 -20.94 -0.45 -27.70
C PRO A 232 -20.70 0.30 -29.00
N GLY A 233 -20.18 -0.40 -30.03
CA GLY A 233 -20.01 0.12 -31.37
C GLY A 233 -18.57 0.39 -31.87
N ARG A 234 -17.55 0.27 -31.02
CA ARG A 234 -16.15 0.32 -31.47
C ARG A 234 -15.61 -1.10 -31.68
N VAL A 235 -15.81 -1.63 -32.89
CA VAL A 235 -15.12 -2.86 -33.34
C VAL A 235 -13.62 -2.52 -33.33
N GLN A 236 -12.86 -3.20 -32.47
CA GLN A 236 -11.40 -3.13 -32.52
C GLN A 236 -10.97 -3.60 -33.90
N SER A 237 -10.38 -2.71 -34.69
CA SER A 237 -9.67 -3.07 -35.93
C SER A 237 -8.49 -3.94 -35.52
N GLY A 238 -8.72 -5.25 -35.46
CA GLY A 238 -7.71 -6.25 -35.17
C GLY A 238 -6.57 -6.08 -36.14
N LYS A 239 -5.36 -5.93 -35.63
CA LYS A 239 -4.14 -6.11 -36.43
C LYS A 239 -4.23 -7.47 -37.11
N THR A 240 -4.52 -7.48 -38.42
CA THR A 240 -4.48 -8.66 -39.26
C THR A 240 -3.05 -9.19 -39.24
N VAL A 241 -2.85 -10.30 -38.54
CA VAL A 241 -1.62 -11.07 -38.65
C VAL A 241 -1.60 -11.65 -40.06
N THR A 242 -0.82 -11.03 -40.94
CA THR A 242 -0.54 -11.56 -42.26
C THR A 242 0.26 -12.84 -42.10
N THR A 243 -0.42 -13.98 -42.22
CA THR A 243 0.23 -15.29 -42.34
C THR A 243 0.93 -15.32 -43.68
N VAL A 244 2.24 -15.20 -43.69
CA VAL A 244 3.07 -15.49 -44.87
C VAL A 244 2.97 -16.98 -45.13
N ARG A 245 2.24 -17.34 -46.15
CA ARG A 245 2.24 -18.69 -46.72
C ARG A 245 3.56 -18.90 -47.44
N THR A 246 4.42 -19.73 -46.92
CA THR A 246 5.58 -20.26 -47.62
C THR A 246 5.06 -21.46 -48.41
N ASP A 247 4.85 -21.27 -49.73
CA ASP A 247 4.71 -22.35 -50.68
C ASP A 247 6.07 -23.01 -50.92
N ARG A 248 6.07 -24.30 -50.69
CA ARG A 248 7.01 -25.21 -51.33
C ARG A 248 6.40 -26.60 -51.47
#